data_0e9192ba59c7e7c6491268e6f6980632
#
_entry.id   0e9192ba59c7e7c6491268e6f6980632
#
_cell.length_a   1.000
_cell.length_b   1.000
_cell.length_c   1.000
_cell.angle_alpha   90.00
_cell.angle_beta   90.00
_cell.angle_gamma   90.00
#
_symmetry.space_group_name_H-M   'P 1'
#
loop_
_entity.id
_entity.type
_entity.pdbx_description
1 polymer ?
#
loop_
_entity_poly.entity_id
_entity_poly.type
_entity_poly.pdbx_seq_one_letter_code
_entity_poly.pdbx_strand_id
1 'polypeptide(L)'
;MIDPVTGFAYPESWTEKCRDEKALAAARSGFGVLTSTGAVLRRGFTTGSTAAAACYAAVASLAFPAASAPILLPCGILAEIPAVGKDGEGSARKFSGDYPNDITAGILICAKASPAGEISFETGEGVGRFVRETPRYQKGAAAVSPPAKKEILDAISSACRAAGLPGASVILTIPDGRRIGALTLNPKVGIEGGISVVGTTGFVEPWDDHLSETVSERIAEAKNVVITTGRIGLRYSRLLFPDHEVVLAGSKLAESVKAAGTCEKAVICGLPGLILRFFHPEVATSRGFPTVEELIAGPEGISVLAEELDAAKQKYPWLRIVIVDRNGQVIGDTQ
;
A
#
# COMPACT_ATOMS: atom_id res chain seq x y z
N MET A 1 -6.86 -19.46 -7.83
CA MET A 1 -7.53 -18.46 -6.94
C MET A 1 -7.20 -17.06 -7.43
N ILE A 2 -8.14 -16.11 -7.40
CA ILE A 2 -7.92 -14.72 -7.83
C ILE A 2 -8.02 -13.79 -6.61
N ASP A 3 -7.11 -12.86 -6.47
CA ASP A 3 -7.15 -11.79 -5.46
C ASP A 3 -8.31 -10.82 -5.80
N PRO A 4 -9.32 -10.67 -4.95
CA PRO A 4 -10.47 -9.84 -5.27
C PRO A 4 -10.19 -8.33 -5.27
N VAL A 5 -9.07 -7.90 -4.66
CA VAL A 5 -8.67 -6.47 -4.58
C VAL A 5 -7.87 -6.05 -5.82
N THR A 6 -6.97 -6.92 -6.28
CA THR A 6 -5.98 -6.57 -7.31
C THR A 6 -6.19 -7.32 -8.63
N GLY A 7 -7.06 -8.35 -8.65
CA GLY A 7 -7.27 -9.22 -9.80
C GLY A 7 -6.10 -10.18 -10.09
N PHE A 8 -5.10 -10.26 -9.22
CA PHE A 8 -3.97 -11.17 -9.42
C PHE A 8 -4.40 -12.63 -9.32
N ALA A 9 -4.05 -13.42 -10.33
CA ALA A 9 -4.28 -14.86 -10.33
C ALA A 9 -3.12 -15.57 -9.60
N TYR A 10 -3.40 -16.06 -8.39
CA TYR A 10 -2.41 -16.82 -7.64
C TYR A 10 -2.11 -18.16 -8.32
N PRO A 11 -0.83 -18.54 -8.51
CA PRO A 11 -0.45 -19.87 -8.96
C PRO A 11 -1.04 -20.96 -8.05
N GLU A 12 -1.44 -22.08 -8.62
CA GLU A 12 -2.04 -23.19 -7.85
C GLU A 12 -1.06 -23.74 -6.80
N SER A 13 0.22 -23.81 -7.17
CA SER A 13 1.30 -24.22 -6.28
C SER A 13 1.46 -23.37 -5.02
N TRP A 14 1.01 -22.11 -5.02
CA TRP A 14 1.01 -21.26 -3.82
C TRP A 14 -0.14 -21.64 -2.90
N THR A 15 -1.32 -21.92 -3.49
CA THR A 15 -2.52 -22.30 -2.76
C THR A 15 -2.33 -23.67 -2.06
N GLU A 16 -1.68 -24.62 -2.74
CA GLU A 16 -1.37 -25.93 -2.20
C GLU A 16 -0.37 -25.92 -1.01
N LYS A 17 0.52 -24.94 -1.00
CA LYS A 17 1.46 -24.74 0.12
C LYS A 17 0.81 -24.14 1.36
N CYS A 18 -0.32 -23.44 1.22
CA CYS A 18 -0.99 -22.85 2.37
C CYS A 18 -1.66 -23.91 3.24
N ARG A 19 -1.16 -24.07 4.46
CA ARG A 19 -1.66 -25.07 5.45
C ARG A 19 -2.71 -24.49 6.40
N ASP A 20 -2.87 -23.18 6.43
CA ASP A 20 -3.82 -22.48 7.29
C ASP A 20 -5.09 -22.12 6.49
N GLU A 21 -6.16 -22.86 6.71
CA GLU A 21 -7.46 -22.62 6.06
C GLU A 21 -8.04 -21.25 6.39
N LYS A 22 -7.80 -20.71 7.61
CA LYS A 22 -8.31 -19.37 7.98
C LYS A 22 -7.54 -18.28 7.23
N ALA A 23 -6.22 -18.43 7.13
CA ALA A 23 -5.40 -17.53 6.35
C ALA A 23 -5.77 -17.58 4.86
N LEU A 24 -6.00 -18.78 4.31
CA LEU A 24 -6.44 -18.95 2.93
C LEU A 24 -7.82 -18.32 2.68
N ALA A 25 -8.75 -18.44 3.63
CA ALA A 25 -10.05 -17.78 3.59
C ALA A 25 -9.90 -16.24 3.58
N ALA A 26 -8.98 -15.69 4.38
CA ALA A 26 -8.67 -14.26 4.38
C ALA A 26 -8.12 -13.80 3.01
N ALA A 27 -7.28 -14.60 2.35
CA ALA A 27 -6.80 -14.29 1.00
C ALA A 27 -7.94 -14.33 -0.03
N ARG A 28 -8.85 -15.32 0.06
CA ARG A 28 -10.02 -15.44 -0.82
C ARG A 28 -11.01 -14.27 -0.68
N SER A 29 -11.16 -13.73 0.52
CA SER A 29 -12.05 -12.60 0.82
C SER A 29 -11.40 -11.23 0.67
N GLY A 30 -10.11 -11.16 0.31
CA GLY A 30 -9.38 -9.92 0.09
C GLY A 30 -8.77 -9.29 1.34
N PHE A 31 -8.91 -9.89 2.52
CA PHE A 31 -8.27 -9.40 3.75
C PHE A 31 -6.82 -9.88 3.92
N GLY A 32 -6.37 -10.76 3.06
CA GLY A 32 -5.01 -11.26 3.02
C GLY A 32 -4.47 -11.36 1.60
N VAL A 33 -3.17 -11.58 1.50
CA VAL A 33 -2.43 -11.75 0.25
C VAL A 33 -1.60 -13.01 0.34
N LEU A 34 -1.83 -13.96 -0.56
CA LEU A 34 -1.09 -15.21 -0.61
C LEU A 34 0.29 -15.00 -1.25
N THR A 35 1.31 -15.57 -0.64
CA THR A 35 2.70 -15.51 -1.10
C THR A 35 3.17 -16.81 -1.75
N SER A 36 4.33 -16.79 -2.38
CA SER A 36 4.94 -17.95 -3.06
C SER A 36 5.30 -19.11 -2.11
N THR A 37 5.41 -18.86 -0.81
CA THR A 37 5.69 -19.87 0.21
C THR A 37 4.41 -20.48 0.78
N GLY A 38 3.23 -19.97 0.43
CA GLY A 38 1.95 -20.35 1.02
C GLY A 38 1.59 -19.57 2.28
N ALA A 39 2.45 -18.68 2.75
CA ALA A 39 2.11 -17.75 3.81
C ALA A 39 1.11 -16.70 3.30
N VAL A 40 0.22 -16.22 4.18
CA VAL A 40 -0.72 -15.15 3.87
C VAL A 40 -0.36 -13.92 4.71
N LEU A 41 -0.11 -12.81 4.03
CA LEU A 41 0.11 -11.50 4.64
C LEU A 41 -1.23 -10.77 4.77
N ARG A 42 -1.51 -10.20 5.94
CA ARG A 42 -2.76 -9.48 6.20
C ARG A 42 -2.71 -8.08 5.58
N ARG A 43 -3.79 -7.67 4.92
CA ARG A 43 -4.02 -6.28 4.55
C ARG A 43 -4.42 -5.46 5.76
N GLY A 44 -3.96 -4.22 5.80
CA GLY A 44 -4.43 -3.22 6.75
C GLY A 44 -5.52 -2.32 6.17
N PHE A 45 -6.03 -1.39 6.97
CA PHE A 45 -6.99 -0.38 6.53
C PHE A 45 -6.30 0.97 6.33
N THR A 46 -6.71 1.70 5.30
CA THR A 46 -6.20 3.06 5.03
C THR A 46 -6.64 4.05 6.11
N THR A 47 -6.03 5.24 6.14
CA THR A 47 -6.51 6.35 6.97
C THR A 47 -7.94 6.75 6.58
N GLY A 48 -8.33 6.59 5.31
CA GLY A 48 -9.69 6.82 4.82
C GLY A 48 -10.70 5.86 5.44
N SER A 49 -10.45 4.54 5.35
CA SER A 49 -11.35 3.52 5.88
C SER A 49 -11.43 3.57 7.41
N THR A 50 -10.28 3.85 8.07
CA THR A 50 -10.29 4.05 9.53
C THR A 50 -11.10 5.29 9.93
N ALA A 51 -11.00 6.38 9.16
CA ALA A 51 -11.81 7.59 9.38
C ALA A 51 -13.30 7.33 9.12
N ALA A 52 -13.64 6.58 8.08
CA ALA A 52 -15.01 6.18 7.81
C ALA A 52 -15.60 5.36 8.97
N ALA A 53 -14.82 4.44 9.54
CA ALA A 53 -15.23 3.65 10.70
C ALA A 53 -15.47 4.52 11.96
N ALA A 54 -14.58 5.49 12.23
CA ALA A 54 -14.76 6.43 13.34
C ALA A 54 -16.01 7.30 13.14
N CYS A 55 -16.25 7.81 11.94
CA CYS A 55 -17.42 8.60 11.61
C CYS A 55 -18.72 7.78 11.69
N TYR A 56 -18.73 6.55 11.19
CA TYR A 56 -19.86 5.63 11.36
C TYR A 56 -20.19 5.43 12.83
N ALA A 57 -19.18 5.07 13.64
CA ALA A 57 -19.36 4.80 15.05
C ALA A 57 -19.89 6.02 15.83
N ALA A 58 -19.40 7.23 15.50
CA ALA A 58 -19.90 8.47 16.10
C ALA A 58 -21.39 8.68 15.81
N VAL A 59 -21.81 8.55 14.54
CA VAL A 59 -23.21 8.75 14.14
C VAL A 59 -24.13 7.67 14.70
N ALA A 60 -23.75 6.39 14.59
CA ALA A 60 -24.52 5.29 15.14
C ALA A 60 -24.72 5.42 16.64
N SER A 61 -23.71 5.95 17.34
CA SER A 61 -23.75 6.13 18.80
C SER A 61 -24.69 7.21 19.30
N LEU A 62 -25.30 7.98 18.42
CA LEU A 62 -26.40 8.88 18.75
C LEU A 62 -27.69 8.11 19.09
N ALA A 63 -27.81 6.84 18.64
CA ALA A 63 -28.95 5.99 18.92
C ALA A 63 -28.60 4.75 19.75
N PHE A 64 -27.45 4.14 19.55
CA PHE A 64 -26.99 2.92 20.25
C PHE A 64 -25.46 2.84 20.26
N PRO A 65 -24.84 2.28 21.32
CA PRO A 65 -23.38 2.11 21.36
C PRO A 65 -22.87 1.24 20.19
N ALA A 66 -21.74 1.62 19.61
CA ALA A 66 -21.10 0.88 18.54
C ALA A 66 -19.74 0.30 19.00
N ALA A 67 -19.46 -0.97 18.66
CA ALA A 67 -18.20 -1.65 18.92
C ALA A 67 -17.41 -1.93 17.61
N SER A 68 -18.06 -1.75 16.47
CA SER A 68 -17.50 -1.90 15.13
C SER A 68 -18.30 -1.07 14.12
N ALA A 69 -17.77 -0.99 12.90
CA ALA A 69 -18.40 -0.27 11.80
C ALA A 69 -18.37 -1.11 10.53
N PRO A 70 -19.52 -1.42 9.90
CA PRO A 70 -19.59 -2.05 8.59
C PRO A 70 -19.29 -1.00 7.50
N ILE A 71 -18.10 -1.06 6.94
CA ILE A 71 -17.62 -0.12 5.92
C ILE A 71 -17.51 -0.81 4.57
N LEU A 72 -18.21 -0.28 3.57
CA LEU A 72 -18.01 -0.66 2.18
C LEU A 72 -16.78 0.05 1.65
N LEU A 73 -15.69 -0.71 1.52
CA LEU A 73 -14.42 -0.19 1.03
C LEU A 73 -14.51 0.25 -0.45
N PRO A 74 -13.68 1.19 -0.92
CA PRO A 74 -13.68 1.62 -2.31
C PRO A 74 -13.46 0.49 -3.34
N CYS A 75 -12.81 -0.61 -2.96
CA CYS A 75 -12.66 -1.80 -3.80
C CYS A 75 -13.93 -2.68 -3.88
N GLY A 76 -15.02 -2.31 -3.18
CA GLY A 76 -16.29 -3.04 -3.17
C GLY A 76 -16.41 -4.15 -2.12
N ILE A 77 -15.41 -4.33 -1.26
CA ILE A 77 -15.45 -5.31 -0.16
C ILE A 77 -16.08 -4.66 1.08
N LEU A 78 -17.06 -5.34 1.68
CA LEU A 78 -17.60 -4.94 2.97
C LEU A 78 -16.68 -5.43 4.09
N ALA A 79 -16.18 -4.50 4.90
CA ALA A 79 -15.28 -4.76 6.02
C ALA A 79 -15.91 -4.37 7.34
N GLU A 80 -15.86 -5.24 8.33
CA GLU A 80 -16.20 -4.94 9.71
C GLU A 80 -14.96 -4.38 10.42
N ILE A 81 -14.89 -3.04 10.56
CA ILE A 81 -13.73 -2.37 11.13
C ILE A 81 -13.97 -2.09 12.62
N PRO A 82 -13.08 -2.55 13.54
CA PRO A 82 -13.19 -2.23 14.96
C PRO A 82 -13.24 -0.74 15.20
N ALA A 83 -14.28 -0.26 15.87
CA ALA A 83 -14.49 1.13 16.22
C ALA A 83 -15.30 1.21 17.51
N VAL A 84 -15.15 2.28 18.25
CA VAL A 84 -15.92 2.52 19.48
C VAL A 84 -16.75 3.77 19.28
N GLY A 85 -18.06 3.67 19.56
CA GLY A 85 -19.00 4.80 19.49
C GLY A 85 -19.85 4.89 20.75
N LYS A 86 -19.90 6.10 21.35
CA LYS A 86 -20.72 6.41 22.52
C LYS A 86 -21.10 7.89 22.52
N ASP A 87 -22.39 8.18 22.76
CA ASP A 87 -22.92 9.54 22.98
C ASP A 87 -22.49 10.56 21.88
N GLY A 88 -22.47 10.15 20.59
CA GLY A 88 -22.07 11.00 19.48
C GLY A 88 -20.55 11.09 19.29
N GLU A 89 -19.74 10.42 20.09
CA GLU A 89 -18.30 10.33 19.93
C GLU A 89 -17.91 8.95 19.36
N GLY A 90 -17.07 8.94 18.33
CA GLY A 90 -16.60 7.74 17.68
C GLY A 90 -15.08 7.72 17.54
N SER A 91 -14.49 6.56 17.61
CA SER A 91 -13.05 6.40 17.39
C SER A 91 -12.70 5.04 16.78
N ALA A 92 -11.64 5.02 15.98
CA ALA A 92 -11.05 3.82 15.44
C ALA A 92 -9.53 3.93 15.45
N ARG A 93 -8.85 2.79 15.63
CA ARG A 93 -7.39 2.70 15.51
C ARG A 93 -7.00 2.10 14.17
N LYS A 94 -6.07 2.74 13.51
CA LYS A 94 -5.58 2.26 12.22
C LYS A 94 -4.86 0.93 12.37
N PHE A 95 -5.40 -0.10 11.74
CA PHE A 95 -4.76 -1.40 11.58
C PHE A 95 -3.98 -1.43 10.28
N SER A 96 -2.67 -1.65 10.34
CA SER A 96 -1.78 -1.60 9.17
C SER A 96 -1.50 -2.97 8.55
N GLY A 97 -2.15 -4.03 9.06
CA GLY A 97 -1.88 -5.39 8.59
C GLY A 97 -0.45 -5.82 8.87
N ASP A 98 0.12 -6.56 7.95
CA ASP A 98 1.51 -7.02 8.02
C ASP A 98 2.48 -6.09 7.27
N TYR A 99 2.11 -4.80 7.11
CA TYR A 99 3.01 -3.77 6.60
C TYR A 99 3.93 -3.27 7.73
N PRO A 100 5.24 -3.60 7.70
CA PRO A 100 6.12 -3.41 8.85
C PRO A 100 6.50 -1.94 9.12
N ASN A 101 6.48 -1.07 8.10
CA ASN A 101 7.01 0.30 8.16
C ASN A 101 5.94 1.38 8.10
N ASP A 102 4.72 1.09 8.51
CA ASP A 102 3.64 2.08 8.50
C ASP A 102 3.75 3.02 9.71
N ILE A 103 4.29 4.21 9.48
CA ILE A 103 4.42 5.26 10.51
C ILE A 103 3.05 5.61 11.13
N THR A 104 1.95 5.39 10.41
CA THR A 104 0.58 5.67 10.87
C THR A 104 -0.08 4.47 11.56
N ALA A 105 0.64 3.37 11.78
CA ALA A 105 0.12 2.20 12.47
C ALA A 105 -0.36 2.56 13.88
N GLY A 106 -1.56 2.08 14.24
CA GLY A 106 -2.16 2.29 15.56
C GLY A 106 -2.63 3.72 15.86
N ILE A 107 -2.49 4.68 14.91
CA ILE A 107 -2.97 6.05 15.11
C ILE A 107 -4.47 6.05 15.44
N LEU A 108 -4.85 6.83 16.44
CA LEU A 108 -6.24 7.01 16.82
C LEU A 108 -6.87 8.08 15.91
N ILE A 109 -7.98 7.73 15.30
CA ILE A 109 -8.83 8.65 14.53
C ILE A 109 -10.15 8.79 15.28
N CYS A 110 -10.57 10.02 15.54
CA CYS A 110 -11.76 10.35 16.30
C CYS A 110 -12.76 11.13 15.44
N ALA A 111 -14.04 10.93 15.73
CA ALA A 111 -15.12 11.70 15.14
C ALA A 111 -16.11 12.13 16.21
N LYS A 112 -16.70 13.31 16.04
CA LYS A 112 -17.80 13.80 16.87
C LYS A 112 -18.99 14.08 15.96
N ALA A 113 -20.13 13.49 16.29
CA ALA A 113 -21.38 13.64 15.56
C ALA A 113 -22.43 14.34 16.38
N SER A 114 -23.26 15.11 15.72
CA SER A 114 -24.52 15.67 16.28
C SER A 114 -25.65 15.48 15.27
N PRO A 115 -26.91 15.27 15.71
CA PRO A 115 -28.04 15.17 14.81
C PRO A 115 -28.21 16.46 13.99
N ALA A 116 -28.54 16.29 12.69
CA ALA A 116 -28.79 17.40 11.77
C ALA A 116 -29.85 17.00 10.74
N GLY A 117 -30.41 18.01 10.05
CA GLY A 117 -31.35 17.76 8.94
C GLY A 117 -30.72 17.17 7.69
N GLU A 118 -29.43 17.43 7.49
CA GLU A 118 -28.63 16.97 6.36
C GLU A 118 -27.27 16.44 6.81
N ILE A 119 -26.60 15.71 5.94
CA ILE A 119 -25.25 15.20 6.21
C ILE A 119 -24.23 16.30 5.92
N SER A 120 -23.40 16.62 6.93
CA SER A 120 -22.23 17.47 6.77
C SER A 120 -20.97 16.79 7.34
N PHE A 121 -19.82 17.03 6.72
CA PHE A 121 -18.54 16.48 7.11
C PHE A 121 -17.45 17.55 7.09
N GLU A 122 -16.81 17.74 8.22
CA GLU A 122 -15.70 18.66 8.41
C GLU A 122 -14.48 17.98 9.00
N THR A 123 -13.33 18.60 8.80
CA THR A 123 -12.06 18.14 9.38
C THR A 123 -11.52 19.14 10.39
N GLY A 124 -11.22 18.63 11.58
CA GLY A 124 -10.65 19.38 12.68
C GLY A 124 -9.14 19.17 12.82
N GLU A 125 -8.67 19.22 14.06
CA GLU A 125 -7.26 19.12 14.41
C GLU A 125 -6.64 17.79 13.97
N GLY A 126 -5.36 17.85 13.54
CA GLY A 126 -4.57 16.69 13.17
C GLY A 126 -4.86 16.10 11.78
N VAL A 127 -5.87 16.62 11.06
CA VAL A 127 -6.03 16.37 9.63
C VAL A 127 -5.19 17.39 8.87
N GLY A 128 -4.29 16.92 8.02
CA GLY A 128 -3.37 17.76 7.24
C GLY A 128 -4.10 18.69 6.28
N ARG A 129 -3.45 19.82 5.95
CA ARG A 129 -3.96 20.81 4.97
C ARG A 129 -2.87 21.13 3.94
N PHE A 130 -3.29 21.41 2.72
CA PHE A 130 -2.39 21.86 1.67
C PHE A 130 -1.89 23.28 1.95
N VAL A 131 -0.57 23.48 2.06
CA VAL A 131 0.03 24.81 2.31
C VAL A 131 0.29 25.57 1.02
N ARG A 132 0.19 24.91 -0.13
CA ARG A 132 0.30 25.50 -1.46
C ARG A 132 -0.82 25.00 -2.38
N GLU A 133 -1.09 25.76 -3.42
CA GLU A 133 -2.02 25.32 -4.46
C GLU A 133 -1.40 24.19 -5.29
N THR A 134 -2.23 23.24 -5.68
CA THR A 134 -1.89 22.12 -6.56
C THR A 134 -2.95 22.01 -7.67
N PRO A 135 -2.73 21.28 -8.77
CA PRO A 135 -3.74 21.10 -9.81
C PRO A 135 -5.06 20.52 -9.32
N ARG A 136 -5.10 19.89 -8.15
CA ARG A 136 -6.28 19.20 -7.59
C ARG A 136 -6.82 19.83 -6.31
N TYR A 137 -6.02 20.60 -5.59
CA TYR A 137 -6.38 21.11 -4.27
C TYR A 137 -5.96 22.56 -4.10
N GLN A 138 -6.85 23.37 -3.57
CA GLN A 138 -6.58 24.76 -3.20
C GLN A 138 -5.74 24.82 -1.91
N LYS A 139 -4.97 25.91 -1.75
CA LYS A 139 -4.30 26.21 -0.49
C LYS A 139 -5.30 26.27 0.66
N GLY A 140 -4.99 25.64 1.78
CA GLY A 140 -5.87 25.53 2.95
C GLY A 140 -6.88 24.38 2.90
N ALA A 141 -7.07 23.74 1.76
CA ALA A 141 -7.95 22.58 1.65
C ALA A 141 -7.45 21.43 2.53
N ALA A 142 -8.38 20.70 3.17
CA ALA A 142 -8.05 19.50 3.92
C ALA A 142 -7.47 18.42 3.01
N ALA A 143 -6.44 17.73 3.50
CA ALA A 143 -5.77 16.66 2.79
C ALA A 143 -6.59 15.35 2.87
N VAL A 144 -7.79 15.38 2.33
CA VAL A 144 -8.71 14.23 2.22
C VAL A 144 -8.85 13.90 0.73
N SER A 145 -8.47 12.68 0.35
CA SER A 145 -8.60 12.26 -1.05
C SER A 145 -10.07 12.05 -1.45
N PRO A 146 -10.45 12.28 -2.73
CA PRO A 146 -11.83 12.10 -3.15
C PRO A 146 -12.41 10.71 -2.85
N PRO A 147 -11.69 9.58 -3.05
CA PRO A 147 -12.20 8.27 -2.66
C PRO A 147 -12.45 8.15 -1.16
N ALA A 148 -11.52 8.62 -0.31
CA ALA A 148 -11.68 8.61 1.13
C ALA A 148 -12.84 9.49 1.59
N LYS A 149 -13.02 10.68 0.98
CA LYS A 149 -14.17 11.55 1.28
C LYS A 149 -15.50 10.87 0.95
N LYS A 150 -15.55 10.21 -0.21
CA LYS A 150 -16.75 9.45 -0.60
C LYS A 150 -17.04 8.32 0.39
N GLU A 151 -16.03 7.52 0.74
CA GLU A 151 -16.15 6.42 1.70
C GLU A 151 -16.67 6.92 3.08
N ILE A 152 -16.15 8.05 3.57
CA ILE A 152 -16.60 8.67 4.81
C ILE A 152 -18.06 9.10 4.72
N LEU A 153 -18.47 9.77 3.65
CA LEU A 153 -19.84 10.23 3.46
C LEU A 153 -20.83 9.06 3.32
N ASP A 154 -20.43 7.99 2.63
CA ASP A 154 -21.21 6.76 2.51
C ASP A 154 -21.39 6.08 3.89
N ALA A 155 -20.33 6.05 4.71
CA ALA A 155 -20.37 5.53 6.08
C ALA A 155 -21.30 6.35 6.98
N ILE A 156 -21.21 7.67 6.94
CA ILE A 156 -22.11 8.57 7.68
C ILE A 156 -23.57 8.34 7.24
N SER A 157 -23.84 8.27 5.95
CA SER A 157 -25.17 8.01 5.40
C SER A 157 -25.73 6.65 5.86
N SER A 158 -24.87 5.61 5.85
CA SER A 158 -25.24 4.28 6.34
C SER A 158 -25.59 4.29 7.84
N ALA A 159 -24.78 4.98 8.64
CA ALA A 159 -25.01 5.13 10.08
C ALA A 159 -26.27 5.92 10.38
N CYS A 160 -26.55 7.00 9.64
CA CYS A 160 -27.81 7.77 9.77
C CYS A 160 -29.03 6.86 9.52
N ARG A 161 -28.99 6.03 8.46
CA ARG A 161 -30.08 5.05 8.20
C ARG A 161 -30.24 4.06 9.35
N ALA A 162 -29.13 3.52 9.85
CA ALA A 162 -29.16 2.57 10.97
C ALA A 162 -29.69 3.21 12.26
N ALA A 163 -29.39 4.47 12.50
CA ALA A 163 -29.83 5.24 13.69
C ALA A 163 -31.22 5.90 13.52
N GLY A 164 -31.86 5.80 12.35
CA GLY A 164 -33.15 6.45 12.08
C GLY A 164 -33.07 7.99 12.02
N LEU A 165 -31.89 8.54 11.67
CA LEU A 165 -31.64 9.99 11.60
C LEU A 165 -31.76 10.49 10.15
N PRO A 166 -32.32 11.70 9.93
CA PRO A 166 -32.37 12.33 8.62
C PRO A 166 -30.97 12.76 8.13
N GLY A 167 -30.07 13.08 9.04
CA GLY A 167 -28.70 13.49 8.78
C GLY A 167 -27.91 13.69 10.05
N ALA A 168 -26.61 13.95 9.92
CA ALA A 168 -25.72 14.25 11.02
C ALA A 168 -24.60 15.21 10.58
N SER A 169 -24.18 16.09 11.47
CA SER A 169 -22.97 16.88 11.32
C SER A 169 -21.81 16.16 12.00
N VAL A 170 -20.72 15.91 11.25
CA VAL A 170 -19.59 15.12 11.73
C VAL A 170 -18.28 15.89 11.59
N ILE A 171 -17.51 15.96 12.67
CA ILE A 171 -16.17 16.55 12.69
C ILE A 171 -15.16 15.44 12.96
N LEU A 172 -14.19 15.26 12.04
CA LEU A 172 -13.11 14.29 12.13
C LEU A 172 -11.85 14.93 12.71
N THR A 173 -11.22 14.29 13.68
CA THR A 173 -9.96 14.72 14.29
C THR A 173 -8.97 13.57 14.41
N ILE A 174 -7.68 13.89 14.45
CA ILE A 174 -6.60 12.92 14.63
C ILE A 174 -5.66 13.47 15.72
N PRO A 175 -5.85 13.11 16.99
CA PRO A 175 -5.14 13.74 18.11
C PRO A 175 -3.62 13.82 17.94
N ASP A 176 -2.98 12.72 17.54
CA ASP A 176 -1.52 12.68 17.24
C ASP A 176 -1.15 13.10 15.81
N GLY A 177 -2.12 13.54 15.02
CA GLY A 177 -1.98 13.75 13.59
C GLY A 177 -0.88 14.76 13.24
N ARG A 178 -0.75 15.84 14.00
CA ARG A 178 0.31 16.84 13.76
C ARG A 178 1.71 16.26 13.96
N ARG A 179 1.91 15.55 15.05
CA ARG A 179 3.22 14.94 15.39
C ARG A 179 3.60 13.86 14.38
N ILE A 180 2.67 12.94 14.09
CA ILE A 180 2.93 11.81 13.17
C ILE A 180 3.02 12.32 11.73
N GLY A 181 2.19 13.28 11.32
CA GLY A 181 2.20 13.87 9.98
C GLY A 181 3.56 14.46 9.60
N ALA A 182 4.27 15.05 10.54
CA ALA A 182 5.61 15.58 10.34
C ALA A 182 6.67 14.49 10.01
N LEU A 183 6.42 13.24 10.42
CA LEU A 183 7.30 12.10 10.17
C LEU A 183 6.98 11.38 8.84
N THR A 184 5.87 11.73 8.19
CA THR A 184 5.46 11.16 6.90
C THR A 184 6.01 11.94 5.72
N LEU A 185 5.65 11.54 4.51
CA LEU A 185 5.95 12.32 3.29
C LEU A 185 5.08 13.60 3.14
N ASN A 186 4.12 13.83 4.03
CA ASN A 186 3.19 14.96 3.93
C ASN A 186 3.91 16.32 3.76
N PRO A 187 4.92 16.69 4.58
CA PRO A 187 5.63 17.96 4.41
C PRO A 187 6.30 18.09 3.04
N LYS A 188 6.89 17.00 2.51
CA LYS A 188 7.55 16.99 1.20
C LYS A 188 6.58 17.26 0.04
N VAL A 189 5.31 16.87 0.20
CA VAL A 189 4.25 17.10 -0.82
C VAL A 189 3.39 18.33 -0.52
N GLY A 190 3.76 19.13 0.48
CA GLY A 190 3.09 20.39 0.82
C GLY A 190 1.81 20.19 1.62
N ILE A 191 1.77 19.19 2.48
CA ILE A 191 0.69 18.94 3.46
C ILE A 191 1.27 19.14 4.86
N GLU A 192 0.69 20.04 5.64
CA GLU A 192 1.12 20.36 6.99
C GLU A 192 -0.04 20.31 7.99
N GLY A 193 0.29 20.35 9.28
CA GLY A 193 -0.68 20.39 10.37
C GLY A 193 -1.34 19.07 10.71
N GLY A 194 -1.00 17.98 10.00
CA GLY A 194 -1.59 16.69 10.30
C GLY A 194 -1.33 15.58 9.27
N ILE A 195 -2.12 14.51 9.39
CA ILE A 195 -2.11 13.34 8.52
C ILE A 195 -3.03 13.58 7.33
N SER A 196 -2.63 13.11 6.14
CA SER A 196 -3.53 12.98 5.00
C SER A 196 -4.47 11.78 5.20
N VAL A 197 -5.75 12.00 4.90
CA VAL A 197 -6.80 10.97 4.92
C VAL A 197 -6.95 10.45 3.49
N VAL A 198 -6.41 9.27 3.22
CA VAL A 198 -6.30 8.72 1.87
C VAL A 198 -6.73 7.25 1.82
N GLY A 199 -7.13 6.80 0.65
CA GLY A 199 -7.46 5.41 0.36
C GLY A 199 -8.06 5.28 -1.03
N THR A 200 -7.51 4.42 -1.87
CA THR A 200 -8.02 4.12 -3.23
C THR A 200 -8.77 2.80 -3.28
N THR A 201 -8.31 1.82 -2.52
CA THR A 201 -8.92 0.50 -2.38
C THR A 201 -9.60 0.31 -1.03
N GLY A 202 -9.26 1.14 -0.04
CA GLY A 202 -9.62 0.98 1.36
C GLY A 202 -8.59 0.16 2.15
N PHE A 203 -7.76 -0.62 1.47
CA PHE A 203 -6.70 -1.41 2.09
C PHE A 203 -5.32 -0.75 2.01
N VAL A 204 -4.52 -0.99 3.05
CA VAL A 204 -3.05 -0.87 3.01
C VAL A 204 -2.50 -2.21 2.59
N GLU A 205 -1.71 -2.19 1.54
CA GLU A 205 -1.10 -3.41 1.02
C GLU A 205 0.18 -3.74 1.80
N PRO A 206 0.45 -5.03 2.10
CA PRO A 206 1.62 -5.42 2.90
C PRO A 206 2.96 -5.16 2.19
N TRP A 207 2.93 -4.75 0.93
CA TRP A 207 4.10 -4.32 0.15
C TRP A 207 4.19 -2.80 -0.03
N ASP A 208 3.26 -1.99 0.50
CA ASP A 208 3.42 -0.54 0.45
C ASP A 208 4.72 -0.13 1.15
N ASP A 209 5.55 0.63 0.47
CA ASP A 209 6.77 1.18 1.01
C ASP A 209 6.89 2.65 0.59
N HIS A 210 7.22 3.49 1.53
CA HIS A 210 7.57 4.87 1.24
C HIS A 210 9.08 4.91 1.02
N LEU A 211 9.53 5.53 -0.09
CA LEU A 211 10.95 5.79 -0.36
C LEU A 211 11.59 6.41 0.89
N SER A 212 12.23 5.59 1.70
CA SER A 212 12.87 6.05 2.93
C SER A 212 14.30 6.50 2.65
N GLU A 213 14.77 7.45 3.42
CA GLU A 213 16.18 7.87 3.37
C GLU A 213 17.13 6.77 3.90
N THR A 214 16.59 5.75 4.55
CA THR A 214 17.29 4.65 5.22
C THR A 214 17.45 3.37 4.38
N VAL A 215 17.33 3.45 3.05
CA VAL A 215 17.47 2.28 2.15
C VAL A 215 18.77 1.51 2.41
N SER A 216 19.89 2.22 2.50
CA SER A 216 21.20 1.59 2.71
C SER A 216 21.35 0.97 4.10
N GLU A 217 20.73 1.56 5.13
CA GLU A 217 20.73 1.04 6.50
C GLU A 217 19.91 -0.26 6.57
N ARG A 218 18.71 -0.27 6.01
CA ARG A 218 17.86 -1.46 5.93
C ARG A 218 18.54 -2.61 5.19
N ILE A 219 19.27 -2.33 4.12
CA ILE A 219 20.05 -3.33 3.39
C ILE A 219 21.19 -3.86 4.27
N ALA A 220 21.92 -2.97 4.96
CA ALA A 220 23.06 -3.37 5.79
C ALA A 220 22.67 -4.23 6.99
N GLU A 221 21.46 -4.06 7.53
CA GLU A 221 20.91 -4.83 8.63
C GLU A 221 20.24 -6.14 8.18
N ALA A 222 19.95 -6.27 6.88
CA ALA A 222 19.27 -7.43 6.36
C ALA A 222 20.21 -8.62 6.11
N LYS A 223 19.79 -9.81 6.57
CA LYS A 223 20.47 -11.06 6.22
C LYS A 223 20.18 -11.48 4.77
N ASN A 224 18.90 -11.39 4.38
CA ASN A 224 18.42 -11.66 3.02
C ASN A 224 17.71 -10.42 2.51
N VAL A 225 18.06 -9.93 1.33
CA VAL A 225 17.50 -8.70 0.78
C VAL A 225 16.98 -8.89 -0.64
N VAL A 226 15.87 -8.24 -0.96
CA VAL A 226 15.42 -8.02 -2.33
C VAL A 226 15.42 -6.53 -2.62
N ILE A 227 16.18 -6.15 -3.62
CA ILE A 227 16.21 -4.79 -4.15
C ILE A 227 15.25 -4.70 -5.31
N THR A 228 14.37 -3.70 -5.30
CA THR A 228 13.38 -3.51 -6.35
C THR A 228 13.28 -2.08 -6.85
N THR A 229 12.67 -1.92 -8.04
CA THR A 229 12.48 -0.62 -8.68
C THR A 229 11.00 -0.42 -9.01
N GLY A 230 10.35 0.54 -8.35
CA GLY A 230 8.96 0.86 -8.60
C GLY A 230 7.94 -0.05 -7.89
N ARG A 231 6.69 0.38 -7.88
CA ARG A 231 5.62 -0.23 -7.06
C ARG A 231 5.23 -1.64 -7.52
N ILE A 232 5.25 -1.91 -8.81
CA ILE A 232 4.95 -3.24 -9.36
C ILE A 232 6.03 -4.23 -8.90
N GLY A 233 7.30 -3.85 -9.04
CA GLY A 233 8.42 -4.64 -8.54
C GLY A 233 8.33 -4.89 -7.04
N LEU A 234 8.01 -3.85 -6.25
CA LEU A 234 7.85 -3.96 -4.81
C LEU A 234 6.77 -4.99 -4.43
N ARG A 235 5.60 -4.91 -5.07
CA ARG A 235 4.52 -5.87 -4.87
C ARG A 235 4.98 -7.31 -5.10
N TYR A 236 5.52 -7.58 -6.29
CA TYR A 236 5.89 -8.94 -6.65
C TYR A 236 7.12 -9.44 -5.90
N SER A 237 8.05 -8.56 -5.55
CA SER A 237 9.15 -8.92 -4.65
C SER A 237 8.65 -9.41 -3.29
N ARG A 238 7.67 -8.74 -2.69
CA ARG A 238 7.06 -9.17 -1.42
C ARG A 238 6.32 -10.51 -1.55
N LEU A 239 5.63 -10.73 -2.67
CA LEU A 239 4.91 -11.97 -2.93
C LEU A 239 5.83 -13.16 -3.21
N LEU A 240 6.92 -12.93 -3.94
CA LEU A 240 7.88 -13.97 -4.33
C LEU A 240 8.89 -14.29 -3.24
N PHE A 241 9.26 -13.31 -2.42
CA PHE A 241 10.31 -13.39 -1.40
C PHE A 241 9.82 -12.90 -0.03
N PRO A 242 8.78 -13.52 0.55
CA PRO A 242 8.18 -13.03 1.81
C PRO A 242 9.13 -13.06 3.01
N ASP A 243 10.17 -13.91 2.96
CA ASP A 243 11.17 -14.06 4.02
C ASP A 243 12.40 -13.15 3.85
N HIS A 244 12.36 -12.24 2.88
CA HIS A 244 13.44 -11.30 2.61
C HIS A 244 13.02 -9.88 2.99
N GLU A 245 13.98 -9.08 3.41
CA GLU A 245 13.78 -7.63 3.49
C GLU A 245 13.67 -7.06 2.07
N VAL A 246 12.52 -6.49 1.72
CA VAL A 246 12.28 -5.93 0.39
C VAL A 246 12.43 -4.42 0.44
N VAL A 247 13.37 -3.89 -0.35
CA VAL A 247 13.75 -2.48 -0.35
C VAL A 247 13.51 -1.83 -1.71
N LEU A 248 12.73 -0.75 -1.72
CA LEU A 248 12.48 0.04 -2.92
C LEU A 248 13.64 1.01 -3.17
N ALA A 249 14.54 0.64 -4.05
CA ALA A 249 15.75 1.42 -4.36
C ALA A 249 15.48 2.64 -5.25
N GLY A 250 14.50 2.56 -6.15
CA GLY A 250 14.22 3.63 -7.11
C GLY A 250 15.44 4.02 -7.93
N SER A 251 15.83 5.30 -7.88
CA SER A 251 17.02 5.82 -8.57
C SER A 251 18.36 5.44 -7.91
N LYS A 252 18.33 4.92 -6.67
CA LYS A 252 19.51 4.51 -5.90
C LYS A 252 19.91 3.05 -6.12
N LEU A 253 19.54 2.45 -7.25
CA LEU A 253 19.76 1.04 -7.52
C LEU A 253 21.23 0.62 -7.42
N ALA A 254 22.14 1.41 -7.96
CA ALA A 254 23.59 1.13 -7.92
C ALA A 254 24.15 1.10 -6.49
N GLU A 255 23.77 2.08 -5.66
CA GLU A 255 24.16 2.15 -4.26
C GLU A 255 23.59 0.96 -3.46
N SER A 256 22.32 0.62 -3.72
CA SER A 256 21.62 -0.49 -3.08
C SER A 256 22.24 -1.85 -3.43
N VAL A 257 22.58 -2.08 -4.71
CA VAL A 257 23.27 -3.30 -5.14
C VAL A 257 24.65 -3.40 -4.47
N LYS A 258 25.39 -2.31 -4.41
CA LYS A 258 26.68 -2.29 -3.71
C LYS A 258 26.55 -2.62 -2.21
N ALA A 259 25.56 -2.04 -1.53
CA ALA A 259 25.30 -2.31 -0.11
C ALA A 259 24.90 -3.78 0.12
N ALA A 260 24.15 -4.39 -0.79
CA ALA A 260 23.68 -5.78 -0.68
C ALA A 260 24.79 -6.82 -0.87
N GLY A 261 26.00 -6.41 -1.30
CA GLY A 261 27.15 -7.32 -1.46
C GLY A 261 27.63 -7.99 -0.14
N THR A 262 27.17 -7.50 1.01
CA THR A 262 27.46 -8.07 2.35
C THR A 262 26.35 -8.98 2.87
N CYS A 263 25.20 -9.05 2.21
CA CYS A 263 24.09 -9.90 2.62
C CYS A 263 24.35 -11.38 2.26
N GLU A 264 23.78 -12.31 3.03
CA GLU A 264 23.87 -13.75 2.73
C GLU A 264 23.17 -14.10 1.41
N LYS A 265 22.01 -13.49 1.16
CA LYS A 265 21.25 -13.60 -0.10
C LYS A 265 20.83 -12.23 -0.56
N ALA A 266 21.21 -11.90 -1.79
CA ALA A 266 20.79 -10.68 -2.43
C ALA A 266 20.08 -10.99 -3.75
N VAL A 267 18.91 -10.42 -3.91
CA VAL A 267 18.07 -10.54 -5.11
C VAL A 267 17.78 -9.14 -5.63
N ILE A 268 17.77 -8.98 -6.94
CA ILE A 268 17.14 -7.85 -7.61
C ILE A 268 15.87 -8.35 -8.30
N CYS A 269 14.72 -7.75 -8.03
CA CYS A 269 13.45 -8.22 -8.58
C CYS A 269 12.59 -7.06 -9.05
N GLY A 270 12.01 -7.18 -10.25
CA GLY A 270 11.07 -6.18 -10.77
C GLY A 270 10.89 -6.24 -12.28
N LEU A 271 10.32 -5.16 -12.83
CA LEU A 271 10.10 -5.02 -14.27
C LEU A 271 11.44 -4.86 -15.02
N PRO A 272 11.53 -5.31 -16.29
CA PRO A 272 12.78 -5.31 -17.05
C PRO A 272 13.39 -3.92 -17.24
N GLY A 273 12.58 -2.87 -17.39
CA GLY A 273 13.01 -1.55 -17.84
C GLY A 273 14.21 -0.96 -17.09
N LEU A 274 14.07 -0.71 -15.79
CA LEU A 274 15.16 -0.12 -14.99
C LEU A 274 16.24 -1.15 -14.64
N ILE A 275 15.88 -2.41 -14.47
CA ILE A 275 16.84 -3.46 -14.09
C ILE A 275 17.80 -3.75 -15.24
N LEU A 276 17.32 -3.98 -16.45
CA LEU A 276 18.21 -4.23 -17.60
C LEU A 276 19.05 -3.01 -17.94
N ARG A 277 18.49 -1.80 -17.87
CA ARG A 277 19.26 -0.57 -18.08
C ARG A 277 20.33 -0.32 -17.00
N PHE A 278 20.17 -0.86 -15.83
CA PHE A 278 21.22 -0.79 -14.80
C PHE A 278 22.43 -1.63 -15.20
N PHE A 279 22.23 -2.81 -15.79
CA PHE A 279 23.32 -3.67 -16.24
C PHE A 279 23.87 -3.26 -17.61
N HIS A 280 22.98 -2.84 -18.52
CA HIS A 280 23.30 -2.40 -19.89
C HIS A 280 22.45 -1.17 -20.26
N PRO A 281 22.97 0.06 -20.04
CA PRO A 281 22.21 1.30 -20.24
C PRO A 281 21.57 1.46 -21.61
N GLU A 282 22.25 0.97 -22.66
CA GLU A 282 21.82 1.10 -24.06
C GLU A 282 21.12 -0.16 -24.61
N VAL A 283 20.70 -1.08 -23.75
CA VAL A 283 20.11 -2.37 -24.15
C VAL A 283 18.98 -2.28 -25.18
N ALA A 284 18.12 -1.29 -25.09
CA ALA A 284 17.04 -1.08 -26.06
C ALA A 284 17.51 -0.26 -27.27
N THR A 285 18.19 0.85 -27.04
CA THR A 285 18.58 1.79 -28.10
C THR A 285 19.61 1.20 -29.06
N SER A 286 20.55 0.39 -28.56
CA SER A 286 21.52 -0.34 -29.41
C SER A 286 20.87 -1.36 -30.35
N ARG A 287 19.64 -1.79 -30.03
CA ARG A 287 18.84 -2.71 -30.83
C ARG A 287 17.71 -2.02 -31.62
N GLY A 288 17.71 -0.67 -31.64
CA GLY A 288 16.75 0.13 -32.40
C GLY A 288 15.36 0.26 -31.75
N PHE A 289 15.22 -0.04 -30.45
CA PHE A 289 13.97 0.12 -29.72
C PHE A 289 14.00 1.38 -28.84
N PRO A 290 12.89 2.14 -28.75
CA PRO A 290 12.83 3.32 -27.90
C PRO A 290 12.78 2.97 -26.40
N THR A 291 12.24 1.80 -26.03
CA THR A 291 12.13 1.36 -24.64
C THR A 291 12.48 -0.13 -24.48
N VAL A 292 12.90 -0.49 -23.27
CA VAL A 292 13.14 -1.92 -22.92
C VAL A 292 11.83 -2.72 -22.97
N GLU A 293 10.71 -2.09 -22.63
CA GLU A 293 9.40 -2.76 -22.66
C GLU A 293 9.02 -3.18 -24.08
N GLU A 294 9.23 -2.31 -25.06
CA GLU A 294 9.01 -2.63 -26.47
C GLU A 294 9.97 -3.69 -27.00
N LEU A 295 11.24 -3.63 -26.59
CA LEU A 295 12.23 -4.65 -26.92
C LEU A 295 11.80 -6.03 -26.41
N ILE A 296 11.41 -6.13 -25.14
CA ILE A 296 11.01 -7.42 -24.53
C ILE A 296 9.68 -7.94 -25.08
N ALA A 297 8.76 -7.04 -25.48
CA ALA A 297 7.52 -7.42 -26.16
C ALA A 297 7.71 -7.85 -27.62
N GLY A 298 8.87 -7.58 -28.21
CA GLY A 298 9.22 -7.97 -29.57
C GLY A 298 9.50 -9.48 -29.73
N PRO A 299 9.59 -9.97 -30.98
CA PRO A 299 9.75 -11.40 -31.26
C PRO A 299 11.04 -12.02 -30.69
N GLU A 300 12.09 -11.24 -30.52
CA GLU A 300 13.37 -11.67 -29.95
C GLU A 300 13.50 -11.35 -28.45
N GLY A 301 12.45 -10.80 -27.83
CA GLY A 301 12.49 -10.28 -26.45
C GLY A 301 12.94 -11.31 -25.42
N ILE A 302 12.48 -12.57 -25.55
CA ILE A 302 12.87 -13.66 -24.63
C ILE A 302 14.35 -14.00 -24.77
N SER A 303 14.87 -14.08 -26.02
CA SER A 303 16.28 -14.36 -26.28
C SER A 303 17.17 -13.25 -25.75
N VAL A 304 16.82 -11.99 -26.04
CA VAL A 304 17.55 -10.82 -25.54
C VAL A 304 17.55 -10.78 -24.01
N LEU A 305 16.40 -11.08 -23.37
CA LEU A 305 16.32 -11.13 -21.92
C LEU A 305 17.28 -12.18 -21.35
N ALA A 306 17.34 -13.37 -21.92
CA ALA A 306 18.25 -14.43 -21.48
C ALA A 306 19.72 -14.00 -21.64
N GLU A 307 20.11 -13.43 -22.77
CA GLU A 307 21.46 -12.93 -23.04
C GLU A 307 21.88 -11.86 -22.00
N GLU A 308 21.01 -10.88 -21.73
CA GLU A 308 21.29 -9.80 -20.78
C GLU A 308 21.38 -10.32 -19.33
N LEU A 309 20.57 -11.31 -18.98
CA LEU A 309 20.62 -11.94 -17.66
C LEU A 309 21.91 -12.75 -17.47
N ASP A 310 22.35 -13.50 -18.49
CA ASP A 310 23.60 -14.24 -18.45
C ASP A 310 24.79 -13.29 -18.30
N ALA A 311 24.84 -12.21 -19.06
CA ALA A 311 25.86 -11.18 -18.95
C ALA A 311 25.87 -10.52 -17.57
N ALA A 312 24.70 -10.20 -17.03
CA ALA A 312 24.56 -9.62 -15.70
C ALA A 312 25.01 -10.60 -14.59
N LYS A 313 24.69 -11.90 -14.72
CA LYS A 313 25.13 -12.95 -13.79
C LYS A 313 26.64 -13.14 -13.81
N GLN A 314 27.28 -13.05 -14.97
CA GLN A 314 28.75 -13.10 -15.05
C GLN A 314 29.40 -11.92 -14.32
N LYS A 315 28.82 -10.73 -14.40
CA LYS A 315 29.33 -9.53 -13.75
C LYS A 315 29.05 -9.51 -12.23
N TYR A 316 27.90 -10.08 -11.82
CA TYR A 316 27.46 -10.12 -10.42
C TYR A 316 27.06 -11.56 -10.02
N PRO A 317 28.02 -12.50 -9.88
CA PRO A 317 27.72 -13.92 -9.65
C PRO A 317 26.99 -14.19 -8.32
N TRP A 318 27.12 -13.30 -7.35
CA TRP A 318 26.48 -13.37 -6.04
C TRP A 318 25.03 -12.85 -6.03
N LEU A 319 24.62 -12.09 -7.06
CA LEU A 319 23.32 -11.46 -7.15
C LEU A 319 22.37 -12.31 -8.00
N ARG A 320 21.25 -12.72 -7.41
CA ARG A 320 20.14 -13.31 -8.18
C ARG A 320 19.32 -12.20 -8.83
N ILE A 321 18.99 -12.35 -10.09
CA ILE A 321 18.21 -11.37 -10.84
C ILE A 321 16.92 -12.05 -11.29
N VAL A 322 15.78 -11.48 -10.88
CA VAL A 322 14.44 -11.98 -11.21
C VAL A 322 13.66 -10.89 -11.93
N ILE A 323 13.28 -11.16 -13.15
CA ILE A 323 12.48 -10.25 -13.97
C ILE A 323 11.04 -10.75 -13.99
N VAL A 324 10.12 -9.85 -13.66
CA VAL A 324 8.68 -10.12 -13.71
C VAL A 324 8.01 -9.24 -14.77
N ASP A 325 6.94 -9.74 -15.34
CA ASP A 325 6.05 -8.93 -16.18
C ASP A 325 5.07 -8.09 -15.33
N ARG A 326 4.20 -7.33 -15.98
CA ARG A 326 3.18 -6.51 -15.31
C ARG A 326 2.13 -7.32 -14.55
N ASN A 327 1.98 -8.60 -14.89
CA ASN A 327 1.04 -9.53 -14.26
C ASN A 327 1.69 -10.34 -13.13
N GLY A 328 3.00 -10.18 -12.92
CA GLY A 328 3.76 -10.87 -11.89
C GLY A 328 4.27 -12.26 -12.28
N GLN A 329 4.19 -12.60 -13.55
CA GLN A 329 4.83 -13.81 -14.06
C GLN A 329 6.34 -13.59 -14.12
N VAL A 330 7.11 -14.55 -13.62
CA VAL A 330 8.57 -14.54 -13.76
C VAL A 330 8.91 -14.88 -15.19
N ILE A 331 9.50 -13.93 -15.91
CA ILE A 331 9.91 -14.05 -17.31
C ILE A 331 11.42 -14.22 -17.47
N GLY A 332 12.19 -14.07 -16.38
CA GLY A 332 13.62 -14.31 -16.33
C GLY A 332 14.13 -14.49 -14.91
N ASP A 333 15.07 -15.42 -14.69
CA ASP A 333 15.65 -15.72 -13.38
C ASP A 333 17.05 -16.30 -13.55
N THR A 334 18.03 -15.76 -12.83
CA THR A 334 19.42 -16.19 -12.85
C THR A 334 19.79 -17.18 -11.74
N GLN A 335 18.81 -17.95 -11.28
CA GLN A 335 19.01 -18.94 -10.21
C GLN A 335 20.13 -19.92 -10.52
#